data_688972ed13ad4b602aaeaef7553d1371
#
_entry.id   688972ed13ad4b602aaeaef7553d1371
#
_cell.length_a   1.000
_cell.length_b   1.000
_cell.length_c   1.000
_cell.angle_alpha   90.00
_cell.angle_beta   90.00
_cell.angle_gamma   90.00
#
_symmetry.space_group_name_H-M   'P 1'
#
loop_
_entity.id
_entity.type
_entity.pdbx_description
1 polymer ?
#
loop_
_entity_poly.entity_id
_entity_poly.type
_entity_poly.pdbx_seq_one_letter_code
_entity_poly.pdbx_strand_id
1 'polypeptide(L)'
;MVTVDSAALGQVLDSVDLRVGIARRVALAAGGLLPLPSGAATLVYIADGSVSGHPPLTTGCRLDVDRTAQIVPVDDRPLSASLVRGDAFLTLGRAPIALEAGSATDLVVVDLEFSDSASMLAAVLPDPITVMSFDALEPAAAALAGSMGPTDPATCPTRQGDPVICRMMAQTVLLSVIRAWAANGCAPAGWPSVSKDPFLDRVVEAIHEQPGREWTVERLASIGAMSRSVFAERFRSAIGRSPADYVTEVRIDTAKRMLSAGRSVSETSRKLGYASDEGFSRAFRRRTGQTPSAWRSSELTAVPA
;
A
#
# COMPACT_ATOMS: atom_id res chain seq x y z
N MET A 1 3.28 -19.89 15.62
CA MET A 1 3.75 -18.50 15.73
C MET A 1 4.96 -18.38 14.81
N VAL A 2 4.82 -17.65 13.71
CA VAL A 2 5.92 -17.39 12.79
C VAL A 2 6.77 -16.31 13.45
N THR A 3 7.97 -16.66 13.91
CA THR A 3 8.92 -15.69 14.45
C THR A 3 9.55 -14.93 13.30
N VAL A 4 9.21 -13.65 13.18
CA VAL A 4 9.86 -12.73 12.24
C VAL A 4 11.28 -12.48 12.73
N ASP A 5 12.27 -12.65 11.84
CA ASP A 5 13.65 -12.29 12.14
C ASP A 5 13.76 -10.77 12.34
N SER A 6 14.01 -10.37 13.58
CA SER A 6 14.11 -8.95 13.97
C SER A 6 15.20 -8.18 13.22
N ALA A 7 16.32 -8.84 12.89
CA ALA A 7 17.41 -8.21 12.16
C ALA A 7 17.04 -8.00 10.68
N ALA A 8 16.36 -8.98 10.08
CA ALA A 8 15.87 -8.89 8.72
C ALA A 8 14.75 -7.84 8.60
N LEU A 9 13.83 -7.78 9.57
CA LEU A 9 12.81 -6.73 9.62
C LEU A 9 13.45 -5.34 9.72
N GLY A 10 14.44 -5.15 10.59
CA GLY A 10 15.17 -3.89 10.71
C GLY A 10 15.75 -3.43 9.38
N GLN A 11 16.40 -4.34 8.64
CA GLN A 11 16.99 -4.03 7.32
C GLN A 11 15.93 -3.65 6.27
N VAL A 12 14.78 -4.31 6.29
CA VAL A 12 13.66 -3.93 5.39
C VAL A 12 13.16 -2.55 5.72
N LEU A 13 12.92 -2.25 7.00
CA LEU A 13 12.47 -0.93 7.42
C LEU A 13 13.49 0.18 7.10
N ASP A 14 14.79 -0.11 7.23
CA ASP A 14 15.87 0.81 6.86
C ASP A 14 15.95 1.04 5.33
N SER A 15 15.54 0.08 4.53
CA SER A 15 15.55 0.18 3.07
C SER A 15 14.33 0.93 2.49
N VAL A 16 13.36 1.26 3.32
CA VAL A 16 12.14 1.95 2.89
C VAL A 16 12.44 3.41 2.62
N ASP A 17 12.74 3.73 1.37
CA ASP A 17 12.83 5.10 0.90
C ASP A 17 11.44 5.59 0.43
N LEU A 18 10.93 6.58 1.14
CA LEU A 18 9.59 7.12 0.97
C LEU A 18 9.65 8.63 0.78
N ARG A 19 8.90 9.11 -0.15
CA ARG A 19 8.51 10.51 -0.17
C ARG A 19 7.18 10.65 0.55
N VAL A 20 7.18 11.44 1.60
CA VAL A 20 5.97 11.83 2.30
C VAL A 20 5.48 13.12 1.65
N GLY A 21 4.25 13.07 1.13
CA GLY A 21 3.56 14.21 0.57
C GLY A 21 2.98 15.10 1.67
N ILE A 22 1.73 15.51 1.50
CA ILE A 22 1.05 16.41 2.42
C ILE A 22 0.44 15.60 3.57
N ALA A 23 0.75 15.99 4.81
CA ALA A 23 -0.01 15.56 5.98
C ALA A 23 -1.08 16.61 6.28
N ARG A 24 -2.36 16.18 6.35
CA ARG A 24 -3.50 17.07 6.59
C ARG A 24 -4.44 16.47 7.62
N ARG A 25 -5.11 17.33 8.36
CA ARG A 25 -6.25 16.95 9.19
C ARG A 25 -7.54 17.11 8.40
N VAL A 26 -8.41 16.13 8.51
CA VAL A 26 -9.71 16.09 7.82
C VAL A 26 -10.78 15.85 8.85
N ALA A 27 -11.62 16.87 9.08
CA ALA A 27 -12.81 16.75 9.91
C ALA A 27 -14.01 16.38 9.02
N LEU A 28 -14.70 15.30 9.37
CA LEU A 28 -15.89 14.83 8.68
C LEU A 28 -17.10 14.89 9.63
N ALA A 29 -18.22 15.39 9.15
CA ALA A 29 -19.51 15.19 9.80
C ALA A 29 -19.97 13.73 9.62
N ALA A 30 -20.91 13.28 10.44
CA ALA A 30 -21.53 11.96 10.25
C ALA A 30 -22.09 11.81 8.83
N GLY A 31 -21.79 10.69 8.17
CA GLY A 31 -22.12 10.44 6.76
C GLY A 31 -21.17 11.13 5.76
N GLY A 32 -20.21 11.92 6.23
CA GLY A 32 -19.19 12.53 5.36
C GLY A 32 -18.27 11.47 4.75
N LEU A 33 -17.86 11.68 3.49
CA LEU A 33 -17.02 10.76 2.74
C LEU A 33 -15.62 11.34 2.52
N LEU A 34 -14.59 10.53 2.75
CA LEU A 34 -13.21 10.79 2.35
C LEU A 34 -12.85 9.83 1.21
N PRO A 35 -12.80 10.30 -0.04
CA PRO A 35 -12.32 9.47 -1.14
C PRO A 35 -10.81 9.31 -1.09
N LEU A 36 -10.34 8.07 -1.21
CA LEU A 36 -8.95 7.68 -1.36
C LEU A 36 -8.79 7.14 -2.78
N PRO A 37 -8.20 7.91 -3.70
CA PRO A 37 -8.11 7.52 -5.10
C PRO A 37 -7.13 6.38 -5.27
N SER A 38 -7.30 5.63 -6.36
CA SER A 38 -6.31 4.65 -6.79
C SER A 38 -5.05 5.34 -7.32
N GLY A 39 -3.93 4.63 -7.22
CA GLY A 39 -2.64 5.11 -7.71
C GLY A 39 -1.82 5.91 -6.69
N ALA A 40 -2.40 6.28 -5.55
CA ALA A 40 -1.70 6.95 -4.46
C ALA A 40 -1.78 6.14 -3.17
N ALA A 41 -0.66 5.92 -2.52
CA ALA A 41 -0.66 5.33 -1.20
C ALA A 41 -1.04 6.38 -0.15
N THR A 42 -1.90 6.00 0.79
CA THR A 42 -2.39 6.91 1.81
C THR A 42 -2.41 6.23 3.18
N LEU A 43 -1.81 6.88 4.16
CA LEU A 43 -1.89 6.51 5.57
C LEU A 43 -2.96 7.36 6.25
N VAL A 44 -3.87 6.73 6.96
CA VAL A 44 -4.92 7.38 7.73
C VAL A 44 -4.82 6.94 9.19
N TYR A 45 -4.83 7.89 10.10
CA TYR A 45 -4.94 7.65 11.54
C TYR A 45 -6.25 8.27 12.05
N ILE A 46 -7.02 7.50 12.79
CA ILE A 46 -8.29 7.95 13.35
C ILE A 46 -8.00 8.63 14.69
N ALA A 47 -7.98 9.97 14.67
CA ALA A 47 -7.70 10.77 15.86
C ALA A 47 -8.93 10.86 16.79
N ASP A 48 -10.13 10.89 16.22
CA ASP A 48 -11.41 10.83 16.93
C ASP A 48 -12.54 10.33 16.02
N GLY A 49 -13.60 9.78 16.62
CA GLY A 49 -14.77 9.29 15.91
C GLY A 49 -14.63 7.89 15.33
N SER A 50 -15.32 7.62 14.21
CA SER A 50 -15.32 6.31 13.56
C SER A 50 -15.55 6.42 12.06
N VAL A 51 -14.95 5.50 11.28
CA VAL A 51 -15.16 5.41 9.83
C VAL A 51 -15.39 3.96 9.40
N SER A 52 -16.13 3.77 8.32
CA SER A 52 -16.29 2.49 7.60
C SER A 52 -15.80 2.62 6.16
N GLY A 53 -15.29 1.53 5.59
CA GLY A 53 -14.78 1.55 4.21
C GLY A 53 -15.84 1.18 3.18
N HIS A 54 -15.80 1.86 2.03
CA HIS A 54 -16.57 1.52 0.83
C HIS A 54 -15.61 1.33 -0.37
N PRO A 55 -15.50 0.11 -0.95
CA PRO A 55 -16.17 -1.12 -0.52
C PRO A 55 -15.75 -1.53 0.91
N PRO A 56 -16.51 -2.42 1.57
CA PRO A 56 -16.13 -2.92 2.88
C PRO A 56 -14.68 -3.42 2.90
N LEU A 57 -13.94 -3.09 3.94
CA LEU A 57 -12.53 -3.46 4.09
C LEU A 57 -12.41 -4.96 4.39
N THR A 58 -12.71 -5.80 3.38
CA THR A 58 -12.79 -7.27 3.52
C THR A 58 -11.45 -7.96 3.27
N THR A 59 -10.49 -7.26 2.68
CA THR A 59 -9.18 -7.81 2.32
C THR A 59 -8.09 -6.99 3.00
N GLY A 60 -7.14 -7.66 3.58
CA GLY A 60 -6.03 -7.03 4.27
C GLY A 60 -5.73 -7.73 5.58
N CYS A 61 -4.66 -7.35 6.23
CA CYS A 61 -4.35 -7.82 7.57
C CYS A 61 -5.06 -6.94 8.61
N ARG A 62 -5.76 -7.58 9.51
CA ARG A 62 -6.35 -6.97 10.68
C ARG A 62 -5.63 -7.47 11.91
N LEU A 63 -5.09 -6.55 12.69
CA LEU A 63 -4.54 -6.81 13.99
C LEU A 63 -5.46 -6.21 15.05
N ASP A 64 -5.68 -6.94 16.10
CA ASP A 64 -6.42 -6.49 17.27
C ASP A 64 -5.66 -6.86 18.53
N VAL A 65 -5.82 -6.08 19.59
CA VAL A 65 -5.30 -6.39 20.92
C VAL A 65 -6.46 -6.93 21.74
N ASP A 66 -6.37 -8.20 22.11
CA ASP A 66 -7.40 -8.78 22.95
C ASP A 66 -7.38 -8.18 24.37
N ARG A 67 -8.41 -8.53 25.18
CA ARG A 67 -8.52 -8.05 26.57
C ARG A 67 -7.39 -8.51 27.48
N THR A 68 -6.55 -9.45 27.02
CA THR A 68 -5.39 -9.98 27.76
C THR A 68 -4.08 -9.35 27.28
N ALA A 69 -4.15 -8.31 26.45
CA ALA A 69 -3.02 -7.68 25.76
C ALA A 69 -2.24 -8.62 24.85
N GLN A 70 -2.87 -9.71 24.39
CA GLN A 70 -2.32 -10.58 23.35
C GLN A 70 -2.80 -10.11 21.99
N ILE A 71 -1.87 -10.06 21.04
CA ILE A 71 -2.18 -9.68 19.67
C ILE A 71 -2.73 -10.92 18.96
N VAL A 72 -3.94 -10.84 18.47
CA VAL A 72 -4.61 -11.91 17.77
C VAL A 72 -4.80 -11.51 16.31
N PRO A 73 -4.29 -12.29 15.34
CA PRO A 73 -4.69 -12.15 13.95
C PRO A 73 -6.19 -12.44 13.87
N VAL A 74 -6.96 -11.51 13.35
CA VAL A 74 -8.40 -11.70 13.19
C VAL A 74 -8.67 -12.36 11.85
N ASP A 75 -9.25 -13.57 11.88
CA ASP A 75 -9.65 -14.35 10.70
C ASP A 75 -10.57 -13.58 9.74
N ASP A 76 -10.59 -14.05 8.46
CA ASP A 76 -11.29 -13.56 7.26
C ASP A 76 -12.80 -13.24 7.39
N ARG A 77 -13.28 -12.82 8.54
CA ARG A 77 -14.66 -12.33 8.67
C ARG A 77 -14.80 -11.00 7.96
N PRO A 78 -15.85 -10.84 7.13
CA PRO A 78 -16.09 -9.56 6.47
C PRO A 78 -16.18 -8.46 7.54
N LEU A 79 -15.31 -7.45 7.40
CA LEU A 79 -15.31 -6.28 8.25
C LEU A 79 -16.55 -5.43 7.94
N SER A 80 -17.64 -5.69 8.66
CA SER A 80 -18.63 -4.64 8.93
C SER A 80 -18.19 -3.73 10.08
N ALA A 81 -16.95 -3.90 10.56
CA ALA A 81 -16.44 -3.15 11.69
C ALA A 81 -15.92 -1.80 11.23
N SER A 82 -16.45 -0.75 11.83
CA SER A 82 -15.93 0.60 11.71
C SER A 82 -14.55 0.67 12.37
N LEU A 83 -13.60 1.37 11.74
CA LEU A 83 -12.37 1.81 12.38
C LEU A 83 -12.73 2.92 13.36
N VAL A 84 -12.12 2.90 14.53
CA VAL A 84 -12.41 3.84 15.60
C VAL A 84 -11.15 4.61 16.00
N ARG A 85 -11.32 5.58 16.89
CA ARG A 85 -10.20 6.31 17.47
C ARG A 85 -9.08 5.37 17.93
N GLY A 86 -7.85 5.70 17.56
CA GLY A 86 -6.65 4.92 17.87
C GLY A 86 -6.26 3.90 16.81
N ASP A 87 -7.11 3.66 15.80
CA ASP A 87 -6.82 2.76 14.69
C ASP A 87 -5.99 3.45 13.61
N ALA A 88 -5.20 2.66 12.89
CA ALA A 88 -4.45 3.11 11.72
C ALA A 88 -4.84 2.28 10.47
N PHE A 89 -4.86 2.96 9.35
CA PHE A 89 -5.22 2.39 8.05
C PHE A 89 -4.20 2.82 7.00
N LEU A 90 -3.71 1.89 6.23
CA LEU A 90 -2.80 2.15 5.10
C LEU A 90 -3.38 1.52 3.84
N THR A 91 -3.57 2.31 2.80
CA THR A 91 -3.81 1.80 1.44
C THR A 91 -2.64 2.13 0.53
N LEU A 92 -2.33 1.21 -0.35
CA LEU A 92 -1.33 1.38 -1.41
C LEU A 92 -1.95 1.91 -2.71
N GLY A 93 -3.26 2.20 -2.67
CA GLY A 93 -3.99 2.72 -3.81
C GLY A 93 -4.18 1.71 -4.94
N ARG A 94 -4.18 0.41 -4.67
CA ARG A 94 -4.45 -0.61 -5.72
C ARG A 94 -5.88 -0.59 -6.20
N ALA A 95 -6.82 -0.19 -5.34
CA ALA A 95 -8.21 0.04 -5.65
C ALA A 95 -8.69 1.35 -4.99
N PRO A 96 -9.67 2.05 -5.57
CA PRO A 96 -10.26 3.21 -4.92
C PRO A 96 -11.04 2.76 -3.69
N ILE A 97 -10.90 3.48 -2.60
CA ILE A 97 -11.62 3.26 -1.34
C ILE A 97 -12.20 4.60 -0.92
N ALA A 98 -13.41 4.60 -0.37
CA ALA A 98 -13.96 5.75 0.33
C ALA A 98 -14.14 5.41 1.81
N LEU A 99 -13.76 6.31 2.71
CA LEU A 99 -14.04 6.17 4.13
C LEU A 99 -15.26 7.03 4.47
N GLU A 100 -16.31 6.41 5.01
CA GLU A 100 -17.53 7.08 5.46
C GLU A 100 -17.49 7.25 6.98
N ALA A 101 -17.71 8.47 7.44
CA ALA A 101 -17.74 8.80 8.85
C ALA A 101 -19.06 8.32 9.50
N GLY A 102 -18.98 7.44 10.49
CA GLY A 102 -20.15 6.99 11.27
C GLY A 102 -20.62 8.01 12.31
N SER A 103 -19.73 8.93 12.71
CA SER A 103 -19.97 10.03 13.64
C SER A 103 -19.18 11.26 13.22
N ALA A 104 -19.23 12.35 13.96
CA ALA A 104 -18.25 13.42 13.78
C ALA A 104 -16.85 12.83 13.99
N THR A 105 -15.97 12.94 13.00
CA THR A 105 -14.70 12.21 12.94
C THR A 105 -13.58 13.15 12.57
N ASP A 106 -12.44 13.01 13.25
CA ASP A 106 -11.20 13.71 12.96
C ASP A 106 -10.13 12.70 12.51
N LEU A 107 -9.59 12.92 11.33
CA LEU A 107 -8.62 12.05 10.67
C LEU A 107 -7.31 12.79 10.41
N VAL A 108 -6.21 12.09 10.61
CA VAL A 108 -4.92 12.51 10.05
C VAL A 108 -4.66 11.70 8.79
N VAL A 109 -4.50 12.38 7.67
CA VAL A 109 -4.33 11.79 6.34
C VAL A 109 -2.97 12.20 5.80
N VAL A 110 -2.18 11.23 5.40
CA VAL A 110 -0.83 11.43 4.86
C VAL A 110 -0.72 10.78 3.49
N ASP A 111 -0.45 11.58 2.49
CA ASP A 111 -0.18 11.07 1.14
C ASP A 111 1.27 10.57 1.07
N LEU A 112 1.46 9.38 0.49
CA LEU A 112 2.74 8.67 0.45
C LEU A 112 3.10 8.35 -1.00
N GLU A 113 4.38 8.51 -1.33
CA GLU A 113 4.95 8.05 -2.59
C GLU A 113 6.09 7.07 -2.27
N PHE A 114 5.92 5.82 -2.67
CA PHE A 114 7.00 4.84 -2.59
C PHE A 114 8.00 5.10 -3.71
N SER A 115 9.30 5.17 -3.36
CA SER A 115 10.36 5.19 -4.36
C SER A 115 10.43 3.85 -5.10
N ASP A 116 11.14 3.81 -6.22
CA ASP A 116 11.32 2.57 -6.99
C ASP A 116 11.99 1.47 -6.15
N SER A 117 12.88 1.85 -5.23
CA SER A 117 13.50 0.91 -4.28
C SER A 117 12.52 0.35 -3.25
N ALA A 118 11.51 1.10 -2.85
CA ALA A 118 10.46 0.67 -1.93
C ALA A 118 9.29 -0.06 -2.61
N SER A 119 9.25 -0.08 -3.95
CA SER A 119 8.17 -0.74 -4.70
C SER A 119 8.12 -2.25 -4.48
N MET A 120 9.25 -2.89 -4.16
CA MET A 120 9.29 -4.30 -3.74
C MET A 120 8.53 -4.55 -2.44
N LEU A 121 8.72 -3.70 -1.44
CA LEU A 121 7.97 -3.79 -0.19
C LEU A 121 6.48 -3.54 -0.44
N ALA A 122 6.14 -2.50 -1.20
CA ALA A 122 4.78 -2.21 -1.57
C ALA A 122 4.10 -3.37 -2.31
N ALA A 123 4.84 -4.15 -3.12
CA ALA A 123 4.31 -5.30 -3.83
C ALA A 123 3.94 -6.48 -2.90
N VAL A 124 4.63 -6.62 -1.78
CA VAL A 124 4.42 -7.71 -0.80
C VAL A 124 3.36 -7.35 0.25
N LEU A 125 3.23 -6.08 0.58
CA LEU A 125 2.25 -5.62 1.56
C LEU A 125 0.81 -5.89 1.08
N PRO A 126 -0.11 -6.31 1.94
CA PRO A 126 -1.53 -6.35 1.60
C PRO A 126 -2.07 -4.92 1.37
N ASP A 127 -3.19 -4.82 0.68
CA ASP A 127 -3.87 -3.55 0.44
C ASP A 127 -5.39 -3.75 0.60
N PRO A 128 -5.98 -3.14 1.61
CA PRO A 128 -5.37 -2.29 2.63
C PRO A 128 -4.73 -3.05 3.81
N ILE A 129 -3.92 -2.36 4.61
CA ILE A 129 -3.51 -2.77 5.95
C ILE A 129 -4.34 -2.00 6.97
N THR A 130 -4.95 -2.71 7.91
CA THR A 130 -5.68 -2.13 9.02
C THR A 130 -5.05 -2.58 10.33
N VAL A 131 -4.67 -1.65 11.17
CA VAL A 131 -4.14 -1.93 12.51
C VAL A 131 -5.09 -1.34 13.53
N MET A 132 -5.86 -2.20 14.18
CA MET A 132 -6.78 -1.81 15.24
C MET A 132 -6.01 -1.62 16.54
N SER A 133 -6.48 -0.69 17.37
CA SER A 133 -5.81 -0.35 18.63
C SER A 133 -4.31 -0.02 18.43
N PHE A 134 -4.01 0.67 17.32
CA PHE A 134 -2.64 1.06 16.98
C PHE A 134 -2.01 1.91 18.09
N ASP A 135 -2.82 2.71 18.79
CA ASP A 135 -2.41 3.49 19.95
C ASP A 135 -1.95 2.62 21.14
N ALA A 136 -2.53 1.46 21.32
CA ALA A 136 -2.10 0.49 22.34
C ALA A 136 -0.85 -0.30 21.90
N LEU A 137 -0.76 -0.65 20.60
CA LEU A 137 0.36 -1.40 20.03
C LEU A 137 1.63 -0.55 19.90
N GLU A 138 1.46 0.68 19.44
CA GLU A 138 2.54 1.60 19.08
C GLU A 138 2.29 3.00 19.64
N PRO A 139 2.25 3.17 20.98
CA PRO A 139 1.80 4.41 21.62
C PRO A 139 2.63 5.64 21.22
N ALA A 140 3.93 5.49 21.02
CA ALA A 140 4.79 6.58 20.58
C ALA A 140 4.49 7.02 19.15
N ALA A 141 4.25 6.07 18.23
CA ALA A 141 3.91 6.37 16.86
C ALA A 141 2.49 6.96 16.75
N ALA A 142 1.54 6.47 17.54
CA ALA A 142 0.19 7.01 17.59
C ALA A 142 0.17 8.46 18.13
N ALA A 143 0.98 8.77 19.14
CA ALA A 143 1.13 10.14 19.62
C ALA A 143 1.70 11.07 18.54
N LEU A 144 2.69 10.60 17.77
CA LEU A 144 3.21 11.33 16.60
C LEU A 144 2.11 11.53 15.55
N ALA A 145 1.35 10.46 15.20
CA ALA A 145 0.26 10.54 14.26
C ALA A 145 -0.79 11.57 14.67
N GLY A 146 -1.21 11.54 15.94
CA GLY A 146 -2.19 12.48 16.48
C GLY A 146 -1.73 13.95 16.50
N SER A 147 -0.42 14.21 16.42
CA SER A 147 0.15 15.56 16.40
C SER A 147 0.44 16.08 14.98
N MET A 148 0.26 15.25 13.95
CA MET A 148 0.48 15.66 12.56
C MET A 148 -0.71 16.44 11.99
N GLY A 149 -0.37 17.29 11.02
CA GLY A 149 -1.33 18.14 10.31
C GLY A 149 -1.72 19.40 11.09
N PRO A 150 -1.94 20.52 10.41
CA PRO A 150 -2.42 21.75 11.05
C PRO A 150 -3.84 21.52 11.57
N THR A 151 -4.04 21.75 12.84
CA THR A 151 -5.37 21.73 13.48
C THR A 151 -6.17 22.97 13.09
N ASP A 152 -5.48 24.09 12.87
CA ASP A 152 -6.02 25.34 12.36
C ASP A 152 -4.87 26.15 11.75
N PRO A 153 -4.93 26.51 10.46
CA PRO A 153 -3.91 27.34 9.83
C PRO A 153 -3.68 28.70 10.51
N ALA A 154 -4.68 29.21 11.20
CA ALA A 154 -4.59 30.49 11.90
C ALA A 154 -3.87 30.38 13.26
N THR A 155 -3.89 29.19 13.88
CA THR A 155 -3.35 28.98 15.24
C THR A 155 -2.00 28.25 15.24
N CYS A 156 -1.62 27.62 14.13
CA CYS A 156 -0.34 26.96 13.98
C CYS A 156 0.47 27.59 12.85
N PRO A 157 1.21 28.69 13.08
CA PRO A 157 2.08 29.26 12.07
C PRO A 157 3.13 28.23 11.67
N THR A 158 3.28 28.00 10.36
CA THR A 158 4.32 27.14 9.79
C THR A 158 5.70 27.61 10.25
N ARG A 159 6.38 26.79 11.04
CA ARG A 159 7.74 27.06 11.46
C ARG A 159 8.73 26.60 10.39
N GLN A 160 9.88 27.23 10.31
CA GLN A 160 10.95 26.76 9.43
C GLN A 160 11.36 25.33 9.85
N GLY A 161 11.32 24.39 8.90
CA GLY A 161 11.64 22.98 9.16
C GLY A 161 10.42 22.07 9.40
N ASP A 162 9.22 22.59 9.64
CA ASP A 162 8.01 21.80 9.85
C ASP A 162 7.79 20.72 8.76
N PRO A 163 7.99 20.96 7.44
CA PRO A 163 7.83 19.92 6.45
C PRO A 163 8.79 18.74 6.61
N VAL A 164 10.01 18.99 7.11
CA VAL A 164 10.99 17.94 7.37
C VAL A 164 10.56 17.11 8.58
N ILE A 165 10.16 17.78 9.66
CA ILE A 165 9.71 17.12 10.90
C ILE A 165 8.45 16.29 10.61
N CYS A 166 7.44 16.85 9.95
CA CYS A 166 6.22 16.13 9.58
C CYS A 166 6.51 14.90 8.70
N ARG A 167 7.45 15.01 7.77
CA ARG A 167 7.89 13.89 6.96
C ARG A 167 8.51 12.78 7.80
N MET A 168 9.41 13.12 8.72
CA MET A 168 10.04 12.13 9.61
C MET A 168 9.01 11.47 10.53
N MET A 169 8.06 12.23 11.05
CA MET A 169 6.95 11.71 11.86
C MET A 169 6.10 10.73 11.07
N ALA A 170 5.68 11.11 9.86
CA ALA A 170 4.87 10.27 8.98
C ALA A 170 5.62 8.98 8.58
N GLN A 171 6.92 9.08 8.30
CA GLN A 171 7.75 7.92 8.04
C GLN A 171 7.82 6.98 9.25
N THR A 172 8.00 7.52 10.45
CA THR A 172 8.00 6.73 11.70
C THR A 172 6.66 6.01 11.91
N VAL A 173 5.55 6.70 11.72
CA VAL A 173 4.21 6.11 11.85
C VAL A 173 4.02 4.98 10.83
N LEU A 174 4.37 5.20 9.57
CA LEU A 174 4.25 4.18 8.54
C LEU A 174 5.11 2.95 8.84
N LEU A 175 6.37 3.13 9.22
CA LEU A 175 7.25 2.02 9.59
C LEU A 175 6.72 1.25 10.80
N SER A 176 6.07 1.94 11.75
CA SER A 176 5.41 1.30 12.89
C SER A 176 4.18 0.50 12.48
N VAL A 177 3.38 0.97 11.51
CA VAL A 177 2.25 0.21 10.94
C VAL A 177 2.77 -1.07 10.24
N ILE A 178 3.83 -0.95 9.44
CA ILE A 178 4.45 -2.09 8.76
C ILE A 178 5.05 -3.07 9.77
N ARG A 179 5.73 -2.56 10.81
CA ARG A 179 6.27 -3.39 11.89
C ARG A 179 5.17 -4.13 12.64
N ALA A 180 4.08 -3.45 13.00
CA ALA A 180 2.95 -4.06 13.67
C ALA A 180 2.36 -5.19 12.82
N TRP A 181 2.16 -4.95 11.53
CA TRP A 181 1.71 -5.97 10.58
C TRP A 181 2.67 -7.16 10.51
N ALA A 182 3.96 -6.93 10.38
CA ALA A 182 4.97 -7.97 10.23
C ALA A 182 5.15 -8.81 11.49
N ALA A 183 5.31 -8.13 12.64
CA ALA A 183 5.63 -8.78 13.92
C ALA A 183 4.48 -9.63 14.46
N ASN A 184 3.25 -9.38 14.02
CA ASN A 184 2.05 -9.99 14.59
C ASN A 184 1.43 -11.08 13.73
N GLY A 185 2.23 -11.70 12.85
CA GLY A 185 1.85 -12.91 12.13
C GLY A 185 1.03 -12.70 10.86
N CYS A 186 0.81 -11.46 10.43
CA CYS A 186 0.13 -11.15 9.18
C CYS A 186 1.06 -11.22 7.95
N ALA A 187 2.36 -11.23 8.17
CA ALA A 187 3.33 -11.39 7.09
C ALA A 187 3.34 -12.84 6.58
N PRO A 188 3.51 -13.08 5.28
CA PRO A 188 3.67 -14.43 4.74
C PRO A 188 4.82 -15.18 5.42
N ALA A 189 4.70 -16.50 5.49
CA ALA A 189 5.77 -17.34 6.03
C ALA A 189 7.09 -17.06 5.28
N GLY A 190 8.16 -16.76 6.03
CA GLY A 190 9.46 -16.40 5.48
C GLY A 190 9.66 -14.91 5.19
N TRP A 191 8.66 -14.04 5.39
CA TRP A 191 8.85 -12.59 5.37
C TRP A 191 9.49 -12.14 6.72
N PRO A 192 10.43 -11.20 6.80
CA PRO A 192 10.93 -10.36 5.75
C PRO A 192 12.18 -10.91 5.04
N SER A 193 12.19 -12.13 4.62
CA SER A 193 13.19 -12.52 3.65
C SER A 193 12.90 -11.82 2.31
N VAL A 194 12.90 -10.48 2.33
CA VAL A 194 13.31 -9.72 1.17
C VAL A 194 14.72 -10.22 0.95
N SER A 195 14.85 -11.04 -0.03
CA SER A 195 16.06 -11.78 -0.23
C SER A 195 17.21 -10.78 -0.30
N LYS A 196 18.20 -10.96 0.53
CA LYS A 196 19.53 -10.47 0.23
C LYS A 196 20.06 -11.20 -1.00
N ASP A 197 19.18 -11.47 -1.95
CA ASP A 197 19.52 -12.14 -3.18
C ASP A 197 19.70 -11.06 -4.25
N PRO A 198 20.92 -10.54 -4.40
CA PRO A 198 21.20 -9.47 -5.37
C PRO A 198 20.86 -9.91 -6.80
N PHE A 199 20.60 -11.21 -7.00
CA PHE A 199 20.14 -11.74 -8.27
C PHE A 199 18.65 -11.53 -8.48
N LEU A 200 17.83 -11.67 -7.42
CA LEU A 200 16.40 -11.37 -7.49
C LEU A 200 16.16 -9.86 -7.58
N ASP A 201 16.96 -9.06 -6.90
CA ASP A 201 16.89 -7.59 -6.98
C ASP A 201 17.06 -7.10 -8.42
N ARG A 202 18.08 -7.61 -9.13
CA ARG A 202 18.27 -7.30 -10.56
C ARG A 202 17.07 -7.70 -11.43
N VAL A 203 16.44 -8.83 -11.10
CA VAL A 203 15.26 -9.30 -11.86
C VAL A 203 14.09 -8.37 -11.64
N VAL A 204 13.84 -7.97 -10.41
CA VAL A 204 12.76 -7.04 -10.06
C VAL A 204 12.97 -5.67 -10.68
N GLU A 205 14.18 -5.13 -10.56
CA GLU A 205 14.56 -3.87 -11.19
C GLU A 205 14.33 -3.91 -12.71
N ALA A 206 14.78 -4.96 -13.39
CA ALA A 206 14.57 -5.13 -14.83
C ALA A 206 13.09 -5.18 -15.22
N ILE A 207 12.22 -5.80 -14.40
CA ILE A 207 10.78 -5.83 -14.64
C ILE A 207 10.18 -4.43 -14.49
N HIS A 208 10.58 -3.68 -13.48
CA HIS A 208 10.08 -2.31 -13.24
C HIS A 208 10.56 -1.32 -14.29
N GLU A 209 11.81 -1.41 -14.74
CA GLU A 209 12.35 -0.56 -15.80
C GLU A 209 11.65 -0.81 -17.16
N GLN A 210 11.32 -2.05 -17.47
CA GLN A 210 10.77 -2.43 -18.76
C GLN A 210 9.52 -3.34 -18.62
N PRO A 211 8.42 -2.87 -18.02
CA PRO A 211 7.23 -3.70 -17.77
C PRO A 211 6.59 -4.24 -19.04
N GLY A 212 6.72 -3.50 -20.16
CA GLY A 212 6.19 -3.90 -21.46
C GLY A 212 7.02 -4.93 -22.21
N ARG A 213 8.23 -5.23 -21.77
CA ARG A 213 9.10 -6.22 -22.39
C ARG A 213 8.48 -7.62 -22.26
N GLU A 214 8.71 -8.49 -23.24
CA GLU A 214 8.36 -9.90 -23.13
C GLU A 214 9.22 -10.58 -22.05
N TRP A 215 8.59 -10.88 -20.90
CA TRP A 215 9.22 -11.53 -19.76
C TRP A 215 8.81 -13.00 -19.72
N THR A 216 9.73 -13.87 -20.08
CA THR A 216 9.60 -15.32 -19.86
C THR A 216 10.34 -15.72 -18.59
N VAL A 217 9.97 -16.83 -17.97
CA VAL A 217 10.64 -17.36 -16.78
C VAL A 217 12.12 -17.63 -17.07
N GLU A 218 12.44 -18.08 -18.28
CA GLU A 218 13.81 -18.32 -18.75
C GLU A 218 14.63 -17.05 -18.78
N ARG A 219 14.06 -15.95 -19.30
CA ARG A 219 14.74 -14.67 -19.38
C ARG A 219 14.99 -14.07 -18.00
N LEU A 220 13.99 -14.16 -17.12
CA LEU A 220 14.12 -13.71 -15.74
C LEU A 220 15.16 -14.53 -14.97
N ALA A 221 15.14 -15.85 -15.13
CA ALA A 221 16.12 -16.75 -14.55
C ALA A 221 17.56 -16.45 -15.03
N SER A 222 17.72 -16.10 -16.31
CA SER A 222 19.01 -15.70 -16.88
C SER A 222 19.55 -14.41 -16.25
N ILE A 223 18.69 -13.40 -16.00
CA ILE A 223 19.07 -12.17 -15.29
C ILE A 223 19.51 -12.49 -13.86
N GLY A 224 18.78 -13.40 -13.20
CA GLY A 224 19.11 -13.87 -11.86
C GLY A 224 20.27 -14.88 -11.81
N ALA A 225 20.94 -15.19 -12.95
CA ALA A 225 21.99 -16.18 -13.05
C ALA A 225 21.62 -17.54 -12.43
N MET A 226 20.38 -17.98 -12.61
CA MET A 226 19.82 -19.22 -12.04
C MET A 226 19.23 -20.12 -13.13
N SER A 227 19.08 -21.42 -12.81
CA SER A 227 18.24 -22.29 -13.62
C SER A 227 16.77 -21.90 -13.46
N ARG A 228 15.94 -22.22 -14.46
CA ARG A 228 14.50 -21.89 -14.46
C ARG A 228 13.75 -22.39 -13.20
N SER A 229 14.01 -23.62 -12.79
CA SER A 229 13.34 -24.22 -11.64
C SER A 229 13.78 -23.55 -10.32
N VAL A 230 15.08 -23.37 -10.14
CA VAL A 230 15.64 -22.70 -8.96
C VAL A 230 15.13 -21.26 -8.85
N PHE A 231 15.11 -20.53 -9.97
CA PHE A 231 14.59 -19.17 -10.00
C PHE A 231 13.10 -19.11 -9.62
N ALA A 232 12.26 -19.94 -10.25
CA ALA A 232 10.82 -19.92 -9.99
C ALA A 232 10.47 -20.24 -8.51
N GLU A 233 11.20 -21.18 -7.92
CA GLU A 233 11.05 -21.55 -6.51
C GLU A 233 11.53 -20.43 -5.58
N ARG A 234 12.75 -19.91 -5.80
CA ARG A 234 13.31 -18.80 -5.01
C ARG A 234 12.47 -17.53 -5.12
N PHE A 235 12.03 -17.19 -6.34
CA PHE A 235 11.19 -16.02 -6.57
C PHE A 235 9.85 -16.15 -5.84
N ARG A 236 9.21 -17.32 -5.91
CA ARG A 236 7.95 -17.57 -5.19
C ARG A 236 8.16 -17.53 -3.67
N SER A 237 9.25 -18.11 -3.18
CA SER A 237 9.58 -18.08 -1.75
C SER A 237 9.86 -16.68 -1.25
N ALA A 238 10.58 -15.85 -2.03
CA ALA A 238 10.97 -14.50 -1.64
C ALA A 238 9.83 -13.48 -1.82
N ILE A 239 9.08 -13.57 -2.95
CA ILE A 239 8.07 -12.57 -3.35
C ILE A 239 6.64 -13.03 -3.01
N GLY A 240 6.46 -14.28 -2.61
CA GLY A 240 5.14 -14.84 -2.25
C GLY A 240 4.24 -15.17 -3.45
N ARG A 241 4.68 -14.94 -4.70
CA ARG A 241 3.90 -15.17 -5.93
C ARG A 241 4.76 -15.61 -7.10
N SER A 242 4.11 -16.09 -8.17
CA SER A 242 4.85 -16.52 -9.36
C SER A 242 5.48 -15.32 -10.09
N PRO A 243 6.61 -15.50 -10.81
CA PRO A 243 7.19 -14.44 -11.64
C PRO A 243 6.20 -13.84 -12.66
N ALA A 244 5.35 -14.67 -13.27
CA ALA A 244 4.36 -14.24 -14.25
C ALA A 244 3.25 -13.38 -13.62
N ASP A 245 2.81 -13.73 -12.40
CA ASP A 245 1.84 -12.93 -11.65
C ASP A 245 2.42 -11.58 -11.26
N TYR A 246 3.71 -11.57 -10.85
CA TYR A 246 4.42 -10.35 -10.51
C TYR A 246 4.55 -9.40 -11.70
N VAL A 247 5.00 -9.90 -12.85
CA VAL A 247 5.07 -9.11 -14.10
C VAL A 247 3.69 -8.53 -14.46
N THR A 248 2.64 -9.34 -14.32
CA THR A 248 1.27 -8.88 -14.60
C THR A 248 0.86 -7.76 -13.66
N GLU A 249 1.20 -7.84 -12.38
CA GLU A 249 0.90 -6.81 -11.39
C GLU A 249 1.62 -5.50 -11.71
N VAL A 250 2.93 -5.53 -11.96
CA VAL A 250 3.71 -4.35 -12.35
C VAL A 250 3.14 -3.69 -13.61
N ARG A 251 2.71 -4.48 -14.58
CA ARG A 251 2.02 -3.98 -15.78
C ARG A 251 0.70 -3.28 -15.43
N ILE A 252 -0.12 -3.88 -14.57
CA ILE A 252 -1.42 -3.28 -14.21
C ILE A 252 -1.21 -1.99 -13.42
N ASP A 253 -0.25 -1.93 -12.50
CA ASP A 253 0.03 -0.71 -11.73
C ASP A 253 0.59 0.40 -12.63
N THR A 254 1.44 0.05 -13.58
CA THR A 254 1.89 1.00 -14.61
C THR A 254 0.73 1.45 -15.51
N ALA A 255 -0.21 0.53 -15.85
CA ALA A 255 -1.39 0.87 -16.63
C ALA A 255 -2.29 1.87 -15.91
N LYS A 256 -2.52 1.70 -14.61
CA LYS A 256 -3.30 2.65 -13.81
C LYS A 256 -2.73 4.06 -13.92
N ARG A 257 -1.42 4.21 -13.67
CA ARG A 257 -0.72 5.51 -13.78
C ARG A 257 -0.85 6.13 -15.19
N MET A 258 -0.71 5.32 -16.24
CA MET A 258 -0.83 5.79 -17.62
C MET A 258 -2.25 6.25 -17.96
N LEU A 259 -3.25 5.49 -17.52
CA LEU A 259 -4.66 5.80 -17.76
C LEU A 259 -5.09 7.05 -16.98
N SER A 260 -4.66 7.19 -15.73
CA SER A 260 -4.88 8.40 -14.92
C SER A 260 -4.18 9.62 -15.51
N ALA A 261 -3.04 9.44 -16.20
CA ALA A 261 -2.36 10.47 -16.96
C ALA A 261 -3.01 10.77 -18.35
N GLY A 262 -4.23 10.24 -18.60
CA GLY A 262 -5.01 10.50 -19.82
C GLY A 262 -4.63 9.67 -21.05
N ARG A 263 -3.70 8.71 -20.94
CA ARG A 263 -3.33 7.84 -22.07
C ARG A 263 -4.50 6.99 -22.53
N SER A 264 -4.54 6.68 -23.83
CA SER A 264 -5.58 5.79 -24.37
C SER A 264 -5.37 4.34 -23.93
N VAL A 265 -6.46 3.56 -23.94
CA VAL A 265 -6.41 2.12 -23.62
C VAL A 265 -5.48 1.38 -24.57
N SER A 266 -5.57 1.64 -25.89
CA SER A 266 -4.73 0.99 -26.90
C SER A 266 -3.25 1.37 -26.81
N GLU A 267 -2.95 2.63 -26.49
CA GLU A 267 -1.56 3.06 -26.26
C GLU A 267 -0.98 2.38 -25.02
N THR A 268 -1.75 2.30 -23.94
CA THR A 268 -1.36 1.66 -22.69
C THR A 268 -1.13 0.15 -22.88
N SER A 269 -2.07 -0.53 -23.52
CA SER A 269 -2.00 -1.95 -23.87
C SER A 269 -0.72 -2.29 -24.65
N ARG A 270 -0.47 -1.54 -25.73
CA ARG A 270 0.70 -1.73 -26.58
C ARG A 270 2.02 -1.47 -25.84
N LYS A 271 2.10 -0.37 -25.06
CA LYS A 271 3.30 -0.01 -24.30
C LYS A 271 3.63 -1.03 -23.23
N LEU A 272 2.62 -1.71 -22.69
CA LEU A 272 2.79 -2.74 -21.68
C LEU A 272 2.93 -4.16 -22.25
N GLY A 273 3.08 -4.30 -23.57
CA GLY A 273 3.40 -5.57 -24.23
C GLY A 273 2.25 -6.58 -24.25
N TYR A 274 1.01 -6.11 -24.26
CA TYR A 274 -0.14 -6.97 -24.50
C TYR A 274 -0.37 -7.16 -26.00
N ALA A 275 -0.66 -8.40 -26.38
CA ALA A 275 -0.90 -8.74 -27.78
C ALA A 275 -2.21 -8.14 -28.34
N SER A 276 -3.18 -7.85 -27.49
CA SER A 276 -4.44 -7.20 -27.86
C SER A 276 -5.04 -6.38 -26.73
N ASP A 277 -5.87 -5.41 -27.09
CA ASP A 277 -6.60 -4.56 -26.13
C ASP A 277 -7.61 -5.36 -25.32
N GLU A 278 -8.20 -6.44 -25.89
CA GLU A 278 -9.09 -7.34 -25.19
C GLU A 278 -8.33 -8.16 -24.12
N GLY A 279 -7.14 -8.64 -24.45
CA GLY A 279 -6.26 -9.36 -23.53
C GLY A 279 -5.88 -8.48 -22.35
N PHE A 280 -5.49 -7.24 -22.63
CA PHE A 280 -5.21 -6.23 -21.62
C PHE A 280 -6.44 -5.94 -20.75
N SER A 281 -7.60 -5.66 -21.37
CA SER A 281 -8.83 -5.32 -20.66
C SER A 281 -9.28 -6.44 -19.71
N ARG A 282 -9.16 -7.70 -20.14
CA ARG A 282 -9.44 -8.86 -19.28
C ARG A 282 -8.48 -8.95 -18.09
N ALA A 283 -7.18 -8.77 -18.32
CA ALA A 283 -6.17 -8.81 -17.27
C ALA A 283 -6.38 -7.65 -16.27
N PHE A 284 -6.64 -6.45 -16.76
CA PHE A 284 -6.89 -5.26 -15.96
C PHE A 284 -8.15 -5.44 -15.10
N ARG A 285 -9.28 -5.84 -15.71
CA ARG A 285 -10.54 -6.08 -14.99
C ARG A 285 -10.42 -7.17 -13.93
N ARG A 286 -9.69 -8.24 -14.20
CA ARG A 286 -9.46 -9.33 -13.23
C ARG A 286 -8.72 -8.84 -11.99
N ARG A 287 -7.82 -7.86 -12.14
CA ARG A 287 -7.01 -7.33 -11.03
C ARG A 287 -7.62 -6.13 -10.33
N THR A 288 -8.40 -5.32 -11.03
CA THR A 288 -8.94 -4.05 -10.50
C THR A 288 -10.45 -4.06 -10.28
N GLY A 289 -11.15 -5.10 -10.77
CA GLY A 289 -12.61 -5.15 -10.78
C GLY A 289 -13.28 -4.28 -11.87
N GLN A 290 -12.54 -3.38 -12.53
CA GLN A 290 -13.04 -2.41 -13.49
C GLN A 290 -12.38 -2.56 -14.86
N THR A 291 -13.04 -2.05 -15.90
CA THR A 291 -12.43 -1.96 -17.23
C THR A 291 -11.45 -0.79 -17.31
N PRO A 292 -10.39 -0.85 -18.16
CA PRO A 292 -9.47 0.28 -18.33
C PRO A 292 -10.16 1.58 -18.73
N SER A 293 -11.24 1.50 -19.53
CA SER A 293 -12.01 2.67 -19.95
C SER A 293 -12.80 3.28 -18.78
N ALA A 294 -13.43 2.45 -17.94
CA ALA A 294 -14.14 2.89 -16.76
C ALA A 294 -13.16 3.54 -15.75
N TRP A 295 -12.01 2.92 -15.53
CA TRP A 295 -10.94 3.46 -14.70
C TRP A 295 -10.53 4.85 -15.16
N ARG A 296 -10.21 5.01 -16.45
CA ARG A 296 -9.81 6.31 -17.01
C ARG A 296 -10.90 7.38 -16.85
N SER A 297 -12.17 7.02 -17.04
CA SER A 297 -13.28 7.97 -16.91
C SER A 297 -13.51 8.41 -15.47
N SER A 298 -13.38 7.51 -14.50
CA SER A 298 -13.53 7.85 -13.07
C SER A 298 -12.44 8.81 -12.60
N GLU A 299 -11.21 8.63 -13.08
CA GLU A 299 -10.07 9.50 -12.73
C GLU A 299 -10.19 10.90 -13.37
N LEU A 300 -10.64 10.99 -14.64
CA LEU A 300 -10.82 12.27 -15.33
C LEU A 300 -11.97 13.11 -14.73
N THR A 301 -12.95 12.48 -14.11
CA THR A 301 -14.06 13.16 -13.41
C THR A 301 -13.70 13.57 -11.97
N ALA A 302 -12.63 13.05 -11.41
CA ALA A 302 -12.18 13.36 -10.06
C ALA A 302 -11.26 14.59 -9.96
N VAL A 303 -10.86 15.19 -11.09
CA VAL A 303 -10.09 16.45 -11.12
C VAL A 303 -11.11 17.60 -11.22
N PRO A 304 -11.38 18.37 -10.15
CA PRO A 304 -12.16 19.61 -10.25
C PRO A 304 -11.34 20.63 -11.03
N ALA A 305 -12.03 21.34 -11.94
CA ALA A 305 -11.50 22.46 -12.72
C ALA A 305 -11.07 23.62 -11.82
#